data_84837a73d70d1a6910688dbb2f0b1a55
#
_entry.id   84837a73d70d1a6910688dbb2f0b1a55
#
_cell.length_a   1.000
_cell.length_b   1.000
_cell.length_c   1.000
_cell.angle_alpha   90.00
_cell.angle_beta   90.00
_cell.angle_gamma   90.00
#
_symmetry.space_group_name_H-M   'P 1'
#
loop_
_entity.id
_entity.type
_entity.pdbx_description
1 polymer ?
#
loop_
_entity_poly.entity_id
_entity_poly.type
_entity_poly.pdbx_seq_one_letter_code
_entity_poly.pdbx_strand_id
1 'polypeptide(L)'
;MDRTIVHFEIPANDPAKLSEFYSKLFGWKFEKLSMPGPGDYWMIHTKAKDEDMGINGGMMKKMDPNQRPVNYVLVESVDDFSKKVQQLGGRIIVPKTEVPKMGQFAMALDPEGNLIGLWESTEE
;
A
#
# COMPACT_ATOMS: atom_id res chain seq x y z
N MET A 1 -4.61 17.56 -9.14
CA MET A 1 -4.01 16.22 -8.94
C MET A 1 -5.06 15.16 -9.21
N ASP A 2 -4.70 14.19 -10.01
CA ASP A 2 -5.55 13.03 -10.23
C ASP A 2 -5.39 12.08 -9.05
N ARG A 3 -6.49 11.56 -8.56
CA ARG A 3 -6.47 10.64 -7.42
C ARG A 3 -6.51 9.23 -7.96
N THR A 4 -5.33 8.75 -8.36
CA THR A 4 -5.17 7.44 -8.99
C THR A 4 -4.60 6.43 -8.00
N ILE A 5 -4.77 5.15 -8.31
CA ILE A 5 -4.12 4.08 -7.55
C ILE A 5 -2.64 4.10 -7.94
N VAL A 6 -1.77 4.31 -6.94
CA VAL A 6 -0.33 4.46 -7.19
C VAL A 6 0.51 3.38 -6.54
N HIS A 7 -0.10 2.53 -5.72
CA HIS A 7 0.63 1.51 -4.96
C HIS A 7 -0.34 0.42 -4.56
N PHE A 8 0.14 -0.82 -4.52
CA PHE A 8 -0.61 -1.94 -3.95
C PHE A 8 0.24 -2.61 -2.89
N GLU A 9 -0.40 -3.32 -1.96
CA GLU A 9 0.31 -4.10 -0.95
C GLU A 9 -0.26 -5.49 -0.89
N ILE A 10 0.63 -6.47 -0.76
CA ILE A 10 0.27 -7.88 -0.64
C ILE A 10 0.76 -8.39 0.71
N PRO A 11 -0.14 -8.89 1.59
CA PRO A 11 0.28 -9.51 2.83
C PRO A 11 0.74 -10.95 2.59
N ALA A 12 1.77 -11.39 3.31
CA ALA A 12 2.38 -12.69 3.10
C ALA A 12 2.56 -13.44 4.41
N ASN A 13 2.16 -14.72 4.43
CA ASN A 13 2.52 -15.62 5.53
C ASN A 13 3.98 -16.04 5.43
N ASP A 14 4.43 -16.32 4.21
CA ASP A 14 5.81 -16.73 3.93
C ASP A 14 6.34 -15.85 2.80
N PRO A 15 6.97 -14.71 3.16
CA PRO A 15 7.44 -13.76 2.15
C PRO A 15 8.42 -14.37 1.15
N ALA A 16 9.31 -15.29 1.59
CA ALA A 16 10.26 -15.89 0.70
C ALA A 16 9.58 -16.71 -0.39
N LYS A 17 8.62 -17.54 0.00
CA LYS A 17 7.88 -18.36 -0.97
C LYS A 17 6.99 -17.53 -1.86
N LEU A 18 6.35 -16.50 -1.30
CA LEU A 18 5.46 -15.68 -2.10
C LEU A 18 6.22 -14.85 -3.11
N SER A 19 7.36 -14.28 -2.73
CA SER A 19 8.20 -13.53 -3.67
C SER A 19 8.70 -14.44 -4.80
N GLU A 20 9.07 -15.67 -4.49
CA GLU A 20 9.50 -16.62 -5.50
C GLU A 20 8.38 -16.94 -6.50
N PHE A 21 7.16 -17.11 -5.98
CA PHE A 21 6.00 -17.36 -6.83
C PHE A 21 5.81 -16.26 -7.87
N TYR A 22 5.75 -15.01 -7.40
CA TYR A 22 5.52 -13.88 -8.31
C TYR A 22 6.70 -13.60 -9.22
N SER A 23 7.93 -13.81 -8.72
CA SER A 23 9.12 -13.62 -9.54
C SER A 23 9.18 -14.61 -10.69
N LYS A 24 8.84 -15.87 -10.42
CA LYS A 24 8.82 -16.89 -11.47
C LYS A 24 7.66 -16.70 -12.43
N LEU A 25 6.50 -16.27 -11.91
CA LEU A 25 5.30 -16.12 -12.73
C LEU A 25 5.38 -14.90 -13.64
N PHE A 26 5.76 -13.75 -13.09
CA PHE A 26 5.71 -12.46 -13.80
C PHE A 26 7.06 -11.80 -14.02
N GLY A 27 8.11 -12.33 -13.41
CA GLY A 27 9.42 -11.66 -13.48
C GLY A 27 9.54 -10.45 -12.56
N TRP A 28 8.61 -10.29 -11.61
CA TRP A 28 8.67 -9.20 -10.64
C TRP A 28 9.90 -9.33 -9.76
N LYS A 29 10.48 -8.19 -9.38
CA LYS A 29 11.66 -8.16 -8.52
C LYS A 29 11.29 -7.65 -7.14
N PHE A 30 11.78 -8.31 -6.10
CA PHE A 30 11.48 -7.98 -4.72
C PHE A 30 12.75 -7.48 -4.04
N GLU A 31 12.63 -6.32 -3.41
CA GLU A 31 13.75 -5.68 -2.72
C GLU A 31 13.37 -5.47 -1.26
N LYS A 32 14.10 -6.14 -0.36
CA LYS A 32 13.85 -6.00 1.07
C LYS A 32 14.37 -4.64 1.55
N LEU A 33 13.52 -3.91 2.27
CA LEU A 33 13.87 -2.63 2.86
C LEU A 33 14.01 -2.76 4.36
N SER A 34 15.01 -2.06 4.91
CA SER A 34 15.13 -1.89 6.35
C SER A 34 14.24 -0.74 6.76
N MET A 35 13.16 -1.06 7.49
CA MET A 35 12.19 -0.07 7.96
C MET A 35 12.28 0.06 9.46
N PRO A 36 12.10 1.27 10.01
CA PRO A 36 11.98 1.42 11.46
C PRO A 36 10.68 0.78 11.93
N GLY A 37 10.74 0.09 13.07
CA GLY A 37 9.60 -0.56 13.65
C GLY A 37 9.57 -2.06 13.39
N PRO A 38 8.55 -2.76 13.90
CA PRO A 38 8.45 -4.21 13.77
C PRO A 38 8.08 -4.63 12.35
N GLY A 39 8.68 -5.72 11.91
CA GLY A 39 8.36 -6.36 10.66
C GLY A 39 9.20 -5.86 9.50
N ASP A 40 9.30 -6.70 8.52
CA ASP A 40 10.03 -6.42 7.29
C ASP A 40 9.08 -5.93 6.21
N TYR A 41 9.63 -5.17 5.27
CA TYR A 41 8.87 -4.70 4.12
C TYR A 41 9.70 -4.91 2.86
N TRP A 42 9.04 -5.34 1.80
CA TRP A 42 9.67 -5.54 0.50
C TRP A 42 9.02 -4.63 -0.53
N MET A 43 9.85 -3.96 -1.33
CA MET A 43 9.35 -3.27 -2.52
C MET A 43 9.16 -4.30 -3.63
N ILE A 44 8.06 -4.19 -4.35
CA ILE A 44 7.78 -5.03 -5.52
C ILE A 44 7.94 -4.18 -6.76
N HIS A 45 8.97 -4.49 -7.54
CA HIS A 45 9.22 -3.79 -8.80
C HIS A 45 8.58 -4.58 -9.93
N THR A 46 7.44 -4.10 -10.39
CA THR A 46 6.70 -4.75 -11.47
C THR A 46 7.09 -4.20 -12.84
N LYS A 47 7.69 -3.00 -12.85
CA LYS A 47 8.08 -2.32 -14.10
C LYS A 47 9.58 -2.38 -14.27
N ALA A 48 10.01 -2.58 -15.53
CA ALA A 48 11.44 -2.56 -15.84
C ALA A 48 11.99 -1.13 -15.78
N LYS A 49 11.17 -0.13 -16.14
CA LYS A 49 11.55 1.27 -16.15
C LYS A 49 10.44 2.10 -15.52
N ASP A 50 10.81 3.22 -14.90
CA ASP A 50 9.85 4.09 -14.23
C ASP A 50 8.81 4.65 -15.19
N GLU A 51 9.18 4.91 -16.45
CA GLU A 51 8.26 5.46 -17.44
C GLU A 51 7.30 4.42 -18.03
N ASP A 52 7.51 3.13 -17.75
CA ASP A 52 6.60 2.10 -18.22
C ASP A 52 5.25 2.23 -17.51
N MET A 53 4.21 1.75 -18.18
CA MET A 53 2.86 1.75 -17.61
C MET A 53 2.79 0.75 -16.44
N GLY A 54 1.84 1.00 -15.55
CA GLY A 54 1.63 0.14 -14.40
C GLY A 54 2.14 0.77 -13.11
N ILE A 55 2.01 0.04 -12.02
CA ILE A 55 2.41 0.51 -10.69
C ILE A 55 3.29 -0.53 -10.02
N ASN A 56 4.17 -0.06 -9.17
CA ASN A 56 4.92 -0.90 -8.26
C ASN A 56 4.15 -1.05 -6.96
N GLY A 57 4.58 -1.98 -6.12
CA GLY A 57 3.87 -2.23 -4.88
C GLY A 57 4.80 -2.62 -3.76
N GLY A 58 4.21 -3.19 -2.72
CA GLY A 58 4.93 -3.65 -1.56
C GLY A 58 4.38 -4.96 -1.02
N MET A 59 5.17 -5.61 -0.20
CA MET A 59 4.78 -6.83 0.50
C MET A 59 5.21 -6.71 1.95
N MET A 60 4.34 -7.13 2.85
CA MET A 60 4.67 -7.19 4.27
C MET A 60 4.25 -8.53 4.81
N LYS A 61 4.83 -8.91 5.94
CA LYS A 61 4.39 -10.12 6.62
C LYS A 61 2.96 -9.89 7.15
N LYS A 62 2.11 -10.89 6.96
CA LYS A 62 0.73 -10.84 7.42
C LYS A 62 0.69 -10.69 8.94
N MET A 63 -0.06 -9.73 9.43
CA MET A 63 -0.21 -9.47 10.87
C MET A 63 -1.51 -10.02 11.43
N ASP A 64 -2.46 -10.35 10.56
CA ASP A 64 -3.77 -10.86 10.93
C ASP A 64 -4.19 -11.87 9.87
N PRO A 65 -4.75 -13.05 10.27
CA PRO A 65 -5.15 -14.06 9.27
C PRO A 65 -6.13 -13.56 8.22
N ASN A 66 -6.89 -12.52 8.54
CA ASN A 66 -7.89 -11.96 7.64
C ASN A 66 -7.37 -10.79 6.80
N GLN A 67 -6.10 -10.47 6.94
CA GLN A 67 -5.50 -9.36 6.20
C GLN A 67 -5.52 -9.64 4.70
N ARG A 68 -5.93 -8.63 3.91
CA ARG A 68 -6.11 -8.74 2.47
C ARG A 68 -5.22 -7.72 1.75
N PRO A 69 -5.00 -7.92 0.43
CA PRO A 69 -4.32 -6.88 -0.36
C PRO A 69 -5.05 -5.55 -0.29
N VAL A 70 -4.29 -4.46 -0.40
CA VAL A 70 -4.84 -3.11 -0.38
C VAL A 70 -4.25 -2.30 -1.52
N ASN A 71 -5.09 -1.48 -2.16
CA ASN A 71 -4.68 -0.52 -3.17
C ASN A 71 -4.70 0.87 -2.56
N TYR A 72 -3.63 1.64 -2.78
CA TYR A 72 -3.50 2.99 -2.24
C TYR A 72 -3.78 4.02 -3.32
N VAL A 73 -4.64 4.98 -2.98
CA VAL A 73 -4.99 6.10 -3.85
C VAL A 73 -4.21 7.33 -3.40
N LEU A 74 -3.57 7.99 -4.33
CA LEU A 74 -2.83 9.23 -4.04
C LEU A 74 -3.81 10.36 -3.76
N VAL A 75 -3.65 11.01 -2.61
CA VAL A 75 -4.50 12.13 -2.20
C VAL A 75 -3.64 13.28 -1.72
N GLU A 76 -4.21 14.48 -1.76
CA GLU A 76 -3.51 15.70 -1.32
C GLU A 76 -3.33 15.75 0.18
N SER A 77 -4.28 15.20 0.93
CA SER A 77 -4.26 15.24 2.39
C SER A 77 -4.97 14.02 2.95
N VAL A 78 -4.22 13.18 3.66
CA VAL A 78 -4.80 12.03 4.33
C VAL A 78 -5.81 12.48 5.39
N ASP A 79 -5.51 13.57 6.11
CA ASP A 79 -6.44 14.08 7.11
C ASP A 79 -7.78 14.47 6.50
N ASP A 80 -7.75 15.23 5.41
CA ASP A 80 -8.98 15.71 4.77
C ASP A 80 -9.76 14.54 4.17
N PHE A 81 -9.09 13.62 3.52
CA PHE A 81 -9.76 12.48 2.89
C PHE A 81 -10.27 11.48 3.92
N SER A 82 -9.60 11.35 5.06
CA SER A 82 -10.11 10.52 6.16
C SER A 82 -11.46 11.05 6.66
N LYS A 83 -11.57 12.37 6.78
CA LYS A 83 -12.85 13.00 7.16
C LYS A 83 -13.93 12.77 6.11
N LYS A 84 -13.57 12.90 4.83
CA LYS A 84 -14.51 12.66 3.73
C LYS A 84 -14.99 11.21 3.70
N VAL A 85 -14.09 10.25 3.97
CA VAL A 85 -14.47 8.84 4.06
C VAL A 85 -15.60 8.66 5.06
N GLN A 86 -15.45 9.22 6.24
CA GLN A 86 -16.45 9.08 7.28
C GLN A 86 -17.76 9.79 6.92
N GLN A 87 -17.67 10.98 6.34
CA GLN A 87 -18.84 11.73 5.90
C GLN A 87 -19.64 11.01 4.83
N LEU A 88 -18.95 10.21 4.00
CA LEU A 88 -19.57 9.53 2.87
C LEU A 88 -19.95 8.08 3.18
N GLY A 89 -19.89 7.66 4.44
CA GLY A 89 -20.38 6.35 4.86
C GLY A 89 -19.33 5.27 4.98
N GLY A 90 -18.07 5.61 4.78
CA GLY A 90 -16.97 4.69 5.00
C GLY A 90 -16.45 4.74 6.43
N ARG A 91 -15.39 4.02 6.70
CA ARG A 91 -14.83 3.95 8.05
C ARG A 91 -13.31 3.86 8.00
N ILE A 92 -12.64 4.64 8.84
CA ILE A 92 -11.18 4.54 8.96
C ILE A 92 -10.85 3.40 9.91
N ILE A 93 -10.04 2.44 9.45
CA ILE A 93 -9.61 1.30 10.27
C ILE A 93 -8.15 1.40 10.71
N VAL A 94 -7.32 2.13 9.93
CA VAL A 94 -5.97 2.48 10.33
C VAL A 94 -5.85 3.99 10.17
N PRO A 95 -5.70 4.74 11.27
CA PRO A 95 -5.63 6.20 11.16
C PRO A 95 -4.32 6.65 10.53
N LYS A 96 -4.23 7.94 10.24
CA LYS A 96 -3.04 8.51 9.61
C LYS A 96 -1.77 8.04 10.31
N THR A 97 -0.87 7.45 9.53
CA THR A 97 0.39 6.88 10.00
C THR A 97 1.51 7.43 9.13
N GLU A 98 2.55 7.96 9.76
CA GLU A 98 3.68 8.50 9.04
C GLU A 98 4.64 7.39 8.62
N VAL A 99 5.10 7.48 7.37
CA VAL A 99 6.22 6.69 6.86
C VAL A 99 7.38 7.66 6.70
N PRO A 100 8.39 7.61 7.59
CA PRO A 100 9.45 8.63 7.59
C PRO A 100 10.08 8.82 6.21
N LYS A 101 10.22 10.08 5.81
CA LYS A 101 10.83 10.52 4.55
C LYS A 101 10.02 10.20 3.29
N MET A 102 8.92 9.46 3.41
CA MET A 102 8.15 9.05 2.24
C MET A 102 6.78 9.70 2.18
N GLY A 103 6.08 9.75 3.29
CA GLY A 103 4.73 10.31 3.32
C GLY A 103 3.93 9.78 4.48
N GLN A 104 2.62 9.73 4.29
CA GLN A 104 1.72 9.21 5.31
C GLN A 104 0.54 8.54 4.66
N PHE A 105 -0.05 7.59 5.40
CA PHE A 105 -1.15 6.80 4.86
C PHE A 105 -2.23 6.60 5.91
N ALA A 106 -3.39 6.18 5.43
CA ALA A 106 -4.46 5.66 6.25
C ALA A 106 -5.12 4.51 5.50
N MET A 107 -5.82 3.66 6.22
CA MET A 107 -6.61 2.59 5.60
C MET A 107 -8.05 2.74 6.02
N ALA A 108 -8.93 2.48 5.08
CA ALA A 108 -10.36 2.67 5.25
C ALA A 108 -11.14 1.53 4.64
N LEU A 109 -12.39 1.41 5.07
CA LEU A 109 -13.37 0.56 4.41
C LEU A 109 -14.36 1.47 3.71
N ASP A 110 -14.71 1.11 2.47
CA ASP A 110 -15.78 1.81 1.77
C ASP A 110 -17.14 1.37 2.35
N PRO A 111 -18.27 1.95 1.91
CA PRO A 111 -19.58 1.58 2.47
C PRO A 111 -19.96 0.11 2.29
N GLU A 112 -19.32 -0.61 1.39
CA GLU A 112 -19.55 -2.04 1.18
C GLU A 112 -18.52 -2.93 1.89
N GLY A 113 -17.60 -2.33 2.66
CA GLY A 113 -16.60 -3.07 3.40
C GLY A 113 -15.34 -3.43 2.63
N ASN A 114 -15.13 -2.81 1.47
CA ASN A 114 -13.91 -3.05 0.70
C ASN A 114 -12.77 -2.20 1.25
N LEU A 115 -11.58 -2.80 1.31
CA LEU A 115 -10.39 -2.12 1.85
C LEU A 115 -9.79 -1.18 0.81
N ILE A 116 -9.47 0.03 1.24
CA ILE A 116 -8.83 1.03 0.39
C ILE A 116 -7.79 1.79 1.22
N GLY A 117 -6.66 2.12 0.60
CA GLY A 117 -5.62 2.91 1.23
C GLY A 117 -5.60 4.34 0.70
N LEU A 118 -5.26 5.27 1.56
CA LEU A 118 -5.03 6.66 1.21
C LEU A 118 -3.54 6.93 1.39
N TRP A 119 -2.94 7.57 0.40
CA TRP A 119 -1.51 7.86 0.44
C TRP A 119 -1.26 9.33 0.13
N GLU A 120 -0.50 9.98 1.00
CA GLU A 120 -0.06 11.36 0.81
C GLU A 120 1.46 11.37 0.79
N SER A 121 2.02 11.77 -0.35
CA SER A 121 3.47 11.81 -0.53
C SER A 121 4.06 13.08 0.06
N THR A 122 5.26 12.98 0.64
CA THR A 122 6.02 14.17 1.05
C THR A 122 6.64 14.86 -0.15
N GLU A 123 6.71 14.17 -1.29
CA GLU A 123 7.21 14.77 -2.54
C GLU A 123 6.04 15.35 -3.32
N GLU A 124 6.24 16.51 -3.86
CA GLU A 124 5.25 17.18 -4.69
C GLU A 124 5.43 16.84 -6.16
#